data_2b81b102e19b780620fc47cede524fea
#
_entry.id   2b81b102e19b780620fc47cede524fea
#
_cell.length_a   1.000
_cell.length_b   1.000
_cell.length_c   1.000
_cell.angle_alpha   90.00
_cell.angle_beta   90.00
_cell.angle_gamma   90.00
#
_symmetry.space_group_name_H-M   'P 1'
#
loop_
_entity.id
_entity.type
_entity.pdbx_description
1 polymer ?
#
loop_
_entity_poly.entity_id
_entity_poly.type
_entity_poly.pdbx_seq_one_letter_code
_entity_poly.pdbx_strand_id
1 'polypeptide(L)'
;MSENIAKRYVKALIGVCKKDELNDVLKGLKAIVSAFSVAKFNDIIKSPTVSKKDKISLILSFLKEPNIKIENLLKILMKNGRISLLPQIYDGIKESIALSNNEYQGKIYTKENLDEPTIKLLETNFSKKLNANIKFVCIAGNYTGVKIDISDLGYEISFSIDRLKSAMSEYILKAI
;
A
#
# COMPACT_ATOMS: atom_id res chain seq x y z
N MET A 1 -14.36 -0.82 11.52
CA MET A 1 -14.42 -2.14 12.21
C MET A 1 -13.78 -3.27 11.39
N SER A 2 -13.98 -3.34 10.08
CA SER A 2 -13.38 -4.34 9.16
C SER A 2 -11.83 -4.29 9.12
N GLU A 3 -11.24 -3.11 9.14
CA GLU A 3 -9.80 -2.90 9.10
C GLU A 3 -9.05 -3.53 10.30
N ASN A 4 -9.58 -3.38 11.50
CA ASN A 4 -8.99 -4.01 12.70
C ASN A 4 -9.03 -5.55 12.63
N ILE A 5 -10.02 -6.10 11.94
CA ILE A 5 -10.12 -7.55 11.73
C ILE A 5 -9.08 -7.99 10.69
N ALA A 6 -8.93 -7.27 9.59
CA ALA A 6 -7.90 -7.56 8.59
C ALA A 6 -6.49 -7.52 9.20
N LYS A 7 -6.18 -6.52 10.03
CA LYS A 7 -4.91 -6.40 10.75
C LYS A 7 -4.59 -7.62 11.63
N ARG A 8 -5.60 -8.25 12.25
CA ARG A 8 -5.40 -9.50 13.01
C ARG A 8 -4.97 -10.67 12.13
N TYR A 9 -5.59 -10.81 10.94
CA TYR A 9 -5.19 -11.85 9.98
C TYR A 9 -3.79 -11.61 9.44
N VAL A 10 -3.46 -10.37 9.12
CA VAL A 10 -2.10 -9.95 8.70
C VAL A 10 -1.07 -10.33 9.76
N LYS A 11 -1.31 -9.93 11.02
CA LYS A 11 -0.41 -10.24 12.15
C LYS A 11 -0.23 -11.74 12.36
N ALA A 12 -1.32 -12.52 12.24
CA ALA A 12 -1.26 -13.96 12.36
C ALA A 12 -0.44 -14.60 11.24
N LEU A 13 -0.60 -14.15 9.99
CA LEU A 13 0.19 -14.63 8.85
C LEU A 13 1.67 -14.32 8.99
N ILE A 14 2.01 -13.10 9.40
CA ILE A 14 3.40 -12.68 9.64
C ILE A 14 4.04 -13.54 10.73
N GLY A 15 3.30 -13.88 11.78
CA GLY A 15 3.79 -14.72 12.87
C GLY A 15 4.04 -16.18 12.47
N VAL A 16 3.40 -16.68 11.43
CA VAL A 16 3.51 -18.08 10.98
C VAL A 16 4.45 -18.23 9.77
N CYS A 17 4.67 -17.16 9.00
CA CYS A 17 5.46 -17.18 7.77
C CYS A 17 6.88 -16.63 8.00
N LYS A 18 7.88 -17.27 7.40
CA LYS A 18 9.20 -16.68 7.24
C LYS A 18 9.16 -15.59 6.17
N LYS A 19 10.18 -14.69 6.13
CA LYS A 19 10.22 -13.56 5.18
C LYS A 19 10.07 -14.01 3.71
N ASP A 20 10.77 -15.07 3.33
CA ASP A 20 10.73 -15.59 1.95
C ASP A 20 9.34 -16.16 1.62
N GLU A 21 8.74 -16.90 2.54
CA GLU A 21 7.41 -17.46 2.40
C GLU A 21 6.32 -16.39 2.32
N LEU A 22 6.51 -15.24 3.02
CA LEU A 22 5.60 -14.10 2.95
C LEU A 22 5.56 -13.48 1.55
N ASN A 23 6.69 -13.41 0.87
CA ASN A 23 6.77 -12.94 -0.51
C ASN A 23 6.01 -13.86 -1.48
N ASP A 24 6.11 -15.17 -1.28
CA ASP A 24 5.39 -16.14 -2.12
C ASP A 24 3.89 -16.12 -1.84
N VAL A 25 3.50 -15.96 -0.57
CA VAL A 25 2.10 -15.73 -0.19
C VAL A 25 1.59 -14.43 -0.83
N LEU A 26 2.37 -13.35 -0.82
CA LEU A 26 1.99 -12.08 -1.42
C LEU A 26 1.79 -12.21 -2.94
N LYS A 27 2.69 -12.91 -3.65
CA LYS A 27 2.56 -13.19 -5.09
C LYS A 27 1.28 -13.98 -5.40
N GLY A 28 1.01 -15.03 -4.63
CA GLY A 28 -0.20 -15.82 -4.77
C GLY A 28 -1.48 -15.01 -4.50
N LEU A 29 -1.49 -14.26 -3.42
CA LEU A 29 -2.63 -13.39 -3.08
C LEU A 29 -2.87 -12.30 -4.13
N LYS A 30 -1.82 -11.76 -4.77
CA LYS A 30 -1.96 -10.78 -5.85
C LYS A 30 -2.81 -11.32 -7.00
N ALA A 31 -2.57 -12.56 -7.42
CA ALA A 31 -3.35 -13.19 -8.49
C ALA A 31 -4.84 -13.34 -8.09
N ILE A 32 -5.10 -13.70 -6.85
CA ILE A 32 -6.47 -13.84 -6.33
C ILE A 32 -7.14 -12.47 -6.21
N VAL A 33 -6.46 -11.48 -5.64
CA VAL A 33 -7.03 -10.14 -5.41
C VAL A 33 -7.38 -9.46 -6.72
N SER A 34 -6.63 -9.68 -7.80
CA SER A 34 -7.00 -9.16 -9.12
C SER A 34 -8.35 -9.68 -9.61
N ALA A 35 -8.78 -10.88 -9.21
CA ALA A 35 -10.10 -11.41 -9.54
C ALA A 35 -11.24 -10.66 -8.82
N PHE A 36 -10.99 -10.05 -7.67
CA PHE A 36 -11.99 -9.23 -6.96
C PHE A 36 -12.36 -7.94 -7.70
N SER A 37 -11.59 -7.52 -8.69
CA SER A 37 -11.94 -6.38 -9.56
C SER A 37 -13.05 -6.77 -10.57
N VAL A 38 -13.32 -8.05 -10.76
CA VAL A 38 -14.33 -8.56 -11.70
C VAL A 38 -15.67 -8.68 -10.98
N ALA A 39 -16.71 -7.98 -11.47
CA ALA A 39 -18.05 -8.00 -10.87
C ALA A 39 -18.63 -9.41 -10.74
N LYS A 40 -18.56 -10.21 -11.82
CA LYS A 40 -19.05 -11.61 -11.84
C LYS A 40 -18.40 -12.48 -10.76
N PHE A 41 -17.12 -12.28 -10.49
CA PHE A 41 -16.43 -13.02 -9.43
C PHE A 41 -16.97 -12.64 -8.05
N ASN A 42 -17.20 -11.35 -7.80
CA ASN A 42 -17.79 -10.88 -6.55
C ASN A 42 -19.21 -11.42 -6.34
N ASP A 43 -20.01 -11.53 -7.41
CA ASP A 43 -21.36 -12.09 -7.35
C ASP A 43 -21.33 -13.57 -6.95
N ILE A 44 -20.41 -14.35 -7.52
CA ILE A 44 -20.23 -15.77 -7.17
C ILE A 44 -19.80 -15.89 -5.69
N ILE A 45 -18.85 -15.07 -5.26
CA ILE A 45 -18.34 -15.10 -3.90
C ILE A 45 -19.43 -14.73 -2.87
N LYS A 46 -20.28 -13.75 -3.19
CA LYS A 46 -21.39 -13.33 -2.32
C LYS A 46 -22.60 -14.24 -2.40
N SER A 47 -22.78 -15.00 -3.49
CA SER A 47 -23.94 -15.84 -3.69
C SER A 47 -24.09 -16.89 -2.58
N PRO A 48 -25.27 -17.02 -1.95
CA PRO A 48 -25.52 -18.07 -0.96
C PRO A 48 -25.71 -19.46 -1.58
N THR A 49 -25.98 -19.53 -2.88
CA THR A 49 -26.28 -20.79 -3.59
C THR A 49 -25.02 -21.60 -3.89
N VAL A 50 -23.85 -20.96 -3.98
CA VAL A 50 -22.57 -21.62 -4.24
C VAL A 50 -21.96 -22.11 -2.93
N SER A 51 -21.57 -23.39 -2.88
CA SER A 51 -21.00 -23.98 -1.67
C SER A 51 -19.66 -23.32 -1.29
N LYS A 52 -19.33 -23.35 0.01
CA LYS A 52 -18.04 -22.80 0.49
C LYS A 52 -16.84 -23.54 -0.13
N LYS A 53 -17.00 -24.85 -0.41
CA LYS A 53 -15.94 -25.66 -1.03
C LYS A 53 -15.70 -25.24 -2.46
N ASP A 54 -16.75 -25.02 -3.25
CA ASP A 54 -16.64 -24.62 -4.66
C ASP A 54 -16.04 -23.21 -4.79
N LYS A 55 -16.41 -22.30 -3.87
CA LYS A 55 -15.79 -20.98 -3.79
C LYS A 55 -14.28 -21.06 -3.52
N ILE A 56 -13.85 -21.90 -2.58
CA ILE A 56 -12.42 -22.09 -2.28
C ILE A 56 -11.72 -22.70 -3.49
N SER A 57 -12.30 -23.72 -4.14
CA SER A 57 -11.74 -24.35 -5.34
C SER A 57 -11.58 -23.34 -6.48
N LEU A 58 -12.58 -22.48 -6.68
CA LEU A 58 -12.54 -21.40 -7.67
C LEU A 58 -11.41 -20.40 -7.36
N ILE A 59 -11.26 -19.99 -6.09
CA ILE A 59 -10.20 -19.06 -5.71
C ILE A 59 -8.82 -19.71 -5.88
N LEU A 60 -8.67 -20.97 -5.51
CA LEU A 60 -7.40 -21.71 -5.64
C LEU A 60 -7.00 -21.91 -7.10
N SER A 61 -7.96 -21.97 -8.03
CA SER A 61 -7.65 -22.11 -9.47
C SER A 61 -6.89 -20.92 -10.06
N PHE A 62 -6.89 -19.77 -9.39
CA PHE A 62 -6.06 -18.61 -9.79
C PHE A 62 -4.60 -18.73 -9.35
N LEU A 63 -4.27 -19.68 -8.48
CA LEU A 63 -2.89 -19.94 -8.06
C LEU A 63 -2.17 -20.79 -9.09
N LYS A 64 -0.98 -20.37 -9.49
CA LYS A 64 -0.10 -21.18 -10.36
C LYS A 64 0.49 -22.38 -9.61
N GLU A 65 0.78 -22.18 -8.32
CA GLU A 65 1.37 -23.19 -7.46
C GLU A 65 0.54 -23.32 -6.17
N PRO A 66 0.31 -24.55 -5.69
CA PRO A 66 -0.43 -24.77 -4.45
C PRO A 66 0.36 -24.23 -3.26
N ASN A 67 -0.28 -23.41 -2.43
CA ASN A 67 0.30 -22.89 -1.21
C ASN A 67 -0.62 -23.18 -0.02
N ILE A 68 -0.17 -24.08 0.86
CA ILE A 68 -0.93 -24.53 2.03
C ILE A 68 -1.33 -23.38 2.95
N LYS A 69 -0.49 -22.34 3.07
CA LYS A 69 -0.78 -21.18 3.92
C LYS A 69 -1.91 -20.33 3.37
N ILE A 70 -1.93 -20.13 2.03
CA ILE A 70 -3.03 -19.44 1.36
C ILE A 70 -4.32 -20.26 1.49
N GLU A 71 -4.25 -21.56 1.27
CA GLU A 71 -5.41 -22.46 1.39
C GLU A 71 -6.01 -22.41 2.79
N ASN A 72 -5.18 -22.48 3.84
CA ASN A 72 -5.63 -22.38 5.22
C ASN A 72 -6.25 -21.03 5.55
N LEU A 73 -5.64 -19.93 5.06
CA LEU A 73 -6.20 -18.58 5.18
C LEU A 73 -7.59 -18.51 4.55
N LEU A 74 -7.75 -19.00 3.33
CA LEU A 74 -9.04 -19.03 2.62
C LEU A 74 -10.09 -19.83 3.37
N LYS A 75 -9.74 -21.02 3.89
CA LYS A 75 -10.63 -21.86 4.71
C LYS A 75 -11.12 -21.10 5.95
N ILE A 76 -10.22 -20.41 6.65
CA ILE A 76 -10.57 -19.63 7.86
C ILE A 76 -11.46 -18.43 7.50
N LEU A 77 -11.13 -17.71 6.42
CA LEU A 77 -11.94 -16.56 5.96
C LEU A 77 -13.33 -16.98 5.52
N MET A 78 -13.44 -18.12 4.78
CA MET A 78 -14.73 -18.68 4.37
C MET A 78 -15.57 -19.18 5.54
N LYS A 79 -14.93 -19.84 6.53
CA LYS A 79 -15.62 -20.32 7.74
C LYS A 79 -16.25 -19.13 8.48
N ASN A 80 -15.55 -18.02 8.55
CA ASN A 80 -15.97 -16.81 9.26
C ASN A 80 -16.82 -15.84 8.41
N GLY A 81 -17.12 -16.16 7.15
CA GLY A 81 -17.84 -15.26 6.25
C GLY A 81 -17.10 -13.95 5.90
N ARG A 82 -15.76 -13.98 5.96
CA ARG A 82 -14.92 -12.77 5.85
C ARG A 82 -14.02 -12.77 4.61
N ILE A 83 -14.37 -13.51 3.59
CA ILE A 83 -13.55 -13.61 2.36
C ILE A 83 -13.39 -12.27 1.65
N SER A 84 -14.35 -11.36 1.79
CA SER A 84 -14.29 -9.99 1.25
C SER A 84 -13.18 -9.13 1.85
N LEU A 85 -12.57 -9.55 2.97
CA LEU A 85 -11.42 -8.86 3.57
C LEU A 85 -10.09 -9.22 2.87
N LEU A 86 -10.08 -10.15 1.94
CA LEU A 86 -8.86 -10.62 1.30
C LEU A 86 -8.04 -9.51 0.62
N PRO A 87 -8.63 -8.53 -0.10
CA PRO A 87 -7.89 -7.39 -0.62
C PRO A 87 -7.22 -6.56 0.49
N GLN A 88 -7.93 -6.27 1.59
CA GLN A 88 -7.39 -5.52 2.73
C GLN A 88 -6.25 -6.28 3.45
N ILE A 89 -6.35 -7.61 3.51
CA ILE A 89 -5.29 -8.47 4.07
C ILE A 89 -4.06 -8.43 3.15
N TYR A 90 -4.24 -8.47 1.83
CA TYR A 90 -3.16 -8.35 0.86
C TYR A 90 -2.41 -7.02 1.01
N ASP A 91 -3.14 -5.92 1.07
CA ASP A 91 -2.55 -4.58 1.24
C ASP A 91 -1.78 -4.49 2.57
N GLY A 92 -2.35 -5.00 3.67
CA GLY A 92 -1.69 -5.01 4.96
C GLY A 92 -0.42 -5.89 5.02
N ILE A 93 -0.37 -7.01 4.28
CA ILE A 93 0.85 -7.83 4.16
C ILE A 93 1.91 -7.07 3.35
N LYS A 94 1.51 -6.45 2.23
CA LYS A 94 2.40 -5.64 1.39
C LYS A 94 3.04 -4.50 2.19
N GLU A 95 2.24 -3.77 2.96
CA GLU A 95 2.69 -2.71 3.85
C GLU A 95 3.66 -3.24 4.92
N SER A 96 3.34 -4.35 5.56
CA SER A 96 4.19 -4.96 6.59
C SER A 96 5.53 -5.45 6.04
N ILE A 97 5.57 -5.97 4.81
CA ILE A 97 6.82 -6.36 4.15
C ILE A 97 7.66 -5.12 3.83
N ALA A 98 7.04 -4.06 3.31
CA ALA A 98 7.71 -2.79 3.03
C ALA A 98 8.34 -2.20 4.30
N LEU A 99 7.59 -2.14 5.39
CA LEU A 99 8.10 -1.70 6.71
C LEU A 99 9.25 -2.57 7.22
N SER A 100 9.14 -3.90 7.04
CA SER A 100 10.21 -4.84 7.45
C SER A 100 11.51 -4.68 6.65
N ASN A 101 11.42 -4.20 5.42
CA ASN A 101 12.55 -3.91 4.55
C ASN A 101 13.06 -2.48 4.65
N ASN A 102 12.50 -1.67 5.56
CA ASN A 102 12.73 -0.22 5.60
C ASN A 102 12.46 0.47 4.25
N GLU A 103 11.52 -0.05 3.49
CA GLU A 103 11.07 0.54 2.23
C GLU A 103 9.82 1.38 2.48
N TYR A 104 9.89 2.67 2.16
CA TYR A 104 8.79 3.61 2.36
C TYR A 104 8.42 4.27 1.04
N GLN A 105 7.14 4.56 0.88
CA GLN A 105 6.64 5.27 -0.27
C GLN A 105 6.30 6.71 0.11
N GLY A 106 7.03 7.67 -0.49
CA GLY A 106 6.72 9.09 -0.36
C GLY A 106 5.89 9.59 -1.54
N LYS A 107 5.08 10.60 -1.30
CA LYS A 107 4.31 11.32 -2.32
C LYS A 107 4.86 12.73 -2.48
N ILE A 108 5.11 13.12 -3.73
CA ILE A 108 5.50 14.49 -4.06
C ILE A 108 4.34 15.15 -4.79
N TYR A 109 3.79 16.20 -4.20
CA TYR A 109 2.73 17.01 -4.82
C TYR A 109 3.36 18.25 -5.43
N THR A 110 3.22 18.42 -6.74
CA THR A 110 3.74 19.55 -7.49
C THR A 110 2.74 19.98 -8.56
N LYS A 111 2.87 21.20 -9.08
CA LYS A 111 2.07 21.68 -10.20
C LYS A 111 2.48 21.03 -11.53
N GLU A 112 3.78 20.80 -11.72
CA GLU A 112 4.37 20.20 -12.89
C GLU A 112 5.05 18.88 -12.52
N ASN A 113 5.12 17.94 -13.46
CA ASN A 113 5.84 16.69 -13.24
C ASN A 113 7.34 16.97 -13.12
N LEU A 114 7.94 16.37 -12.10
CA LEU A 114 9.40 16.44 -11.92
C LEU A 114 10.08 15.45 -12.86
N ASP A 115 11.28 15.82 -13.31
CA ASP A 115 12.12 14.94 -14.12
C ASP A 115 12.60 13.74 -13.32
N GLU A 116 12.73 12.58 -13.96
CA GLU A 116 13.24 11.37 -13.32
C GLU A 116 14.59 11.56 -12.58
N PRO A 117 15.60 12.29 -13.12
CA PRO A 117 16.85 12.52 -12.40
C PRO A 117 16.65 13.30 -11.10
N THR A 118 15.75 14.27 -11.08
CA THR A 118 15.43 15.04 -9.87
C THR A 118 14.78 14.16 -8.81
N ILE A 119 13.85 13.30 -9.21
CA ILE A 119 13.20 12.33 -8.30
C ILE A 119 14.24 11.39 -7.68
N LYS A 120 15.14 10.82 -8.48
CA LYS A 120 16.22 9.93 -8.01
C LYS A 120 17.17 10.63 -7.05
N LEU A 121 17.48 11.90 -7.29
CA LEU A 121 18.32 12.70 -6.40
C LEU A 121 17.61 12.95 -5.04
N LEU A 122 16.32 13.24 -5.06
CA LEU A 122 15.51 13.35 -3.85
C LEU A 122 15.46 12.01 -3.10
N GLU A 123 15.18 10.90 -3.79
CA GLU A 123 15.18 9.56 -3.20
C GLU A 123 16.51 9.25 -2.49
N THR A 124 17.63 9.53 -3.14
CA THR A 124 18.96 9.29 -2.60
C THR A 124 19.23 10.13 -1.35
N ASN A 125 18.89 11.43 -1.38
CA ASN A 125 19.12 12.34 -0.27
C ASN A 125 18.25 12.02 0.93
N PHE A 126 16.95 11.75 0.71
CA PHE A 126 16.02 11.36 1.77
C PHE A 126 16.37 9.99 2.35
N SER A 127 16.75 9.03 1.50
CA SER A 127 17.18 7.70 1.94
C SER A 127 18.40 7.76 2.84
N LYS A 128 19.39 8.60 2.52
CA LYS A 128 20.56 8.82 3.38
C LYS A 128 20.20 9.51 4.68
N LYS A 129 19.36 10.55 4.63
CA LYS A 129 19.00 11.36 5.80
C LYS A 129 18.14 10.59 6.80
N LEU A 130 17.23 9.74 6.31
CA LEU A 130 16.29 8.97 7.13
C LEU A 130 16.74 7.53 7.39
N ASN A 131 17.89 7.13 6.84
CA ASN A 131 18.43 5.77 6.90
C ASN A 131 17.39 4.70 6.50
N ALA A 132 16.65 4.98 5.42
CA ALA A 132 15.53 4.19 4.94
C ALA A 132 15.52 4.20 3.40
N ASN A 133 14.98 3.17 2.78
CA ASN A 133 14.84 3.10 1.33
C ASN A 133 13.54 3.79 0.92
N ILE A 134 13.64 4.99 0.33
CA ILE A 134 12.47 5.80 -0.01
C ILE A 134 12.30 5.86 -1.51
N LYS A 135 11.08 5.56 -1.98
CA LYS A 135 10.67 5.75 -3.36
C LYS A 135 9.58 6.80 -3.44
N PHE A 136 9.71 7.75 -4.36
CA PHE A 136 8.76 8.83 -4.53
C PHE A 136 7.82 8.58 -5.71
N VAL A 137 6.55 8.90 -5.49
CA VAL A 137 5.53 8.98 -6.55
C VAL A 137 5.11 10.44 -6.69
N CYS A 138 5.29 11.00 -7.89
CA CYS A 138 4.83 12.35 -8.19
C CYS A 138 3.34 12.36 -8.47
N ILE A 139 2.64 13.29 -7.83
CA ILE A 139 1.23 13.55 -8.03
C ILE A 139 1.10 14.99 -8.52
N ALA A 140 0.76 15.13 -9.79
CA ALA A 140 0.46 16.45 -10.36
C ALA A 140 -0.85 16.99 -9.76
N GLY A 141 -0.83 18.20 -9.26
CA GLY A 141 -1.98 18.85 -8.62
C GLY A 141 -1.86 20.36 -8.59
N ASN A 142 -2.87 21.04 -8.06
CA ASN A 142 -2.92 22.50 -7.96
C ASN A 142 -2.10 23.08 -6.78
N TYR A 143 -1.01 22.43 -6.40
CA TYR A 143 -0.16 22.91 -5.32
C TYR A 143 0.92 23.85 -5.85
N THR A 144 0.86 25.13 -5.45
CA THR A 144 1.84 26.17 -5.82
C THR A 144 3.11 26.00 -4.99
N GLY A 145 3.99 25.09 -5.42
CA GLY A 145 5.21 24.72 -4.72
C GLY A 145 5.48 23.23 -4.77
N VAL A 146 6.17 22.73 -3.75
CA VAL A 146 6.48 21.30 -3.58
C VAL A 146 6.04 20.86 -2.18
N LYS A 147 5.22 19.82 -2.12
CA LYS A 147 4.88 19.15 -0.87
C LYS A 147 5.34 17.69 -0.95
N ILE A 148 6.15 17.28 -0.01
CA ILE A 148 6.63 15.90 0.15
C ILE A 148 5.97 15.33 1.40
N ASP A 149 5.28 14.21 1.23
CA ASP A 149 4.61 13.49 2.30
C ASP A 149 5.12 12.05 2.34
N ILE A 150 5.68 11.66 3.48
CA ILE A 150 6.08 10.28 3.79
C ILE A 150 5.25 9.88 5.01
N SER A 151 3.98 9.57 4.77
CA SER A 151 2.97 9.32 5.81
C SER A 151 3.39 8.22 6.78
N ASP A 152 4.03 7.16 6.28
CA ASP A 152 4.47 6.01 7.08
C ASP A 152 5.55 6.36 8.11
N LEU A 153 6.34 7.41 7.84
CA LEU A 153 7.36 7.92 8.74
C LEU A 153 6.92 9.17 9.50
N GLY A 154 5.72 9.68 9.23
CA GLY A 154 5.21 10.91 9.82
C GLY A 154 5.94 12.18 9.37
N TYR A 155 6.65 12.14 8.24
CA TYR A 155 7.34 13.30 7.69
C TYR A 155 6.48 13.99 6.63
N GLU A 156 6.19 15.26 6.87
CA GLU A 156 5.59 16.16 5.88
C GLU A 156 6.48 17.40 5.74
N ILE A 157 6.92 17.68 4.53
CA ILE A 157 7.70 18.86 4.19
C ILE A 157 6.95 19.61 3.09
N SER A 158 6.59 20.85 3.34
CA SER A 158 5.90 21.66 2.35
C SER A 158 6.65 22.98 2.12
N PHE A 159 6.91 23.27 0.85
CA PHE A 159 7.44 24.55 0.39
C PHE A 159 6.42 25.21 -0.53
N SER A 160 5.84 26.32 -0.06
CA SER A 160 4.88 27.11 -0.85
C SER A 160 5.54 28.37 -1.36
N ILE A 161 5.47 28.58 -2.67
CA ILE A 161 5.98 29.79 -3.32
C ILE A 161 5.20 31.03 -2.83
N ASP A 162 3.90 30.89 -2.59
CA ASP A 162 3.06 31.99 -2.13
C ASP A 162 3.42 32.42 -0.71
N ARG A 163 3.72 31.46 0.18
CA ARG A 163 4.23 31.77 1.53
C ARG A 163 5.58 32.46 1.48
N LEU A 164 6.47 32.03 0.59
CA LEU A 164 7.77 32.68 0.42
C LEU A 164 7.61 34.13 -0.06
N LYS A 165 6.76 34.36 -1.08
CA LYS A 165 6.47 35.71 -1.57
C LYS A 165 5.90 36.61 -0.48
N SER A 166 4.93 36.09 0.29
CA SER A 166 4.33 36.84 1.41
C SER A 166 5.37 37.18 2.49
N ALA A 167 6.20 36.23 2.88
CA ALA A 167 7.27 36.44 3.86
C ALA A 167 8.31 37.45 3.36
N MET A 168 8.69 37.40 2.09
CA MET A 168 9.60 38.41 1.49
C MET A 168 8.97 39.79 1.45
N SER A 169 7.68 39.89 1.08
CA SER A 169 6.97 41.16 1.08
C SER A 169 6.89 41.78 2.49
N GLU A 170 6.60 40.96 3.50
CA GLU A 170 6.56 41.37 4.89
C GLU A 170 7.94 41.83 5.40
N TYR A 171 9.01 41.14 4.99
CA TYR A 171 10.37 41.51 5.35
C TYR A 171 10.79 42.83 4.73
N ILE A 172 10.43 43.06 3.47
CA ILE A 172 10.69 44.34 2.78
C ILE A 172 9.93 45.49 3.46
N LEU A 173 8.65 45.29 3.81
CA LEU A 173 7.83 46.31 4.49
C LEU A 173 8.34 46.64 5.89
N LYS A 174 9.02 45.74 6.59
CA LYS A 174 9.64 45.96 7.89
C LYS A 174 11.01 46.67 7.79
N ALA A 175 11.64 46.64 6.61
CA ALA A 175 12.95 47.20 6.37
C ALA A 175 12.90 48.64 5.80
N ILE A 176 11.70 49.12 5.46
CA ILE A 176 11.38 50.51 5.08
C ILE A 176 10.75 51.23 6.26
#